data_071c6ca2a173ed994f849d334bcbbb8f
#
_entry.id   071c6ca2a173ed994f849d334bcbbb8f
#
_cell.length_a   1.000
_cell.length_b   1.000
_cell.length_c   1.000
_cell.angle_alpha   90.00
_cell.angle_beta   90.00
_cell.angle_gamma   90.00
#
_symmetry.space_group_name_H-M   'P 1'
#
loop_
_entity.id
_entity.type
_entity.pdbx_description
1 polymer ?
#
loop_
_entity_poly.entity_id
_entity_poly.type
_entity_poly.pdbx_seq_one_letter_code
_entity_poly.pdbx_strand_id
1 'polypeptide(L)'
;YNNWERLVKVIERFGLSINSFAHAIGLGRSENLYHIRKGNYGISPDLADRIIKLDGDIDRTWLLSGVGNMLRSQTASGESLPFYKEEMEDILQDIECREPDDHLYVPYMTGCELIVRSFTRPMSDPVTVANDLFLKRLSSIEDVVQGNEYVLHIGDRIIWRRIRYVKDEPQKWRLVARNREDFPDILVDANDVK
;
A
#
# COMPACT_ATOMS: atom_id res chain seq x y z
N TYR A 1 1.10 25.83 -3.43
CA TYR A 1 2.29 26.40 -4.06
C TYR A 1 1.91 27.09 -5.37
N ASN A 2 2.45 28.30 -5.63
CA ASN A 2 2.32 28.93 -6.94
C ASN A 2 3.29 28.31 -7.96
N ASN A 3 3.17 28.68 -9.25
CA ASN A 3 3.98 28.11 -10.33
C ASN A 3 5.49 28.28 -10.10
N TRP A 4 5.90 29.43 -9.57
CA TRP A 4 7.31 29.71 -9.31
C TRP A 4 7.85 28.91 -8.13
N GLU A 5 7.09 28.80 -7.04
CA GLU A 5 7.47 28.02 -5.86
C GLU A 5 7.67 26.54 -6.20
N ARG A 6 6.79 25.99 -7.05
CA ARG A 6 6.97 24.62 -7.56
C ARG A 6 8.25 24.47 -8.37
N LEU A 7 8.50 25.41 -9.25
CA LEU A 7 9.68 25.39 -10.09
C LEU A 7 10.97 25.54 -9.25
N VAL A 8 10.98 26.42 -8.24
CA VAL A 8 12.11 26.57 -7.30
C VAL A 8 12.44 25.27 -6.60
N LYS A 9 11.44 24.57 -6.07
CA LYS A 9 11.64 23.26 -5.43
C LYS A 9 12.29 22.23 -6.35
N VAL A 10 11.89 22.24 -7.63
CA VAL A 10 12.51 21.38 -8.64
C VAL A 10 13.97 21.79 -8.88
N ILE A 11 14.25 23.06 -9.04
CA ILE A 11 15.62 23.56 -9.26
C ILE A 11 16.53 23.24 -8.08
N GLU A 12 16.04 23.42 -6.85
CA GLU A 12 16.75 23.11 -5.61
C GLU A 12 17.08 21.63 -5.50
N ARG A 13 16.16 20.74 -5.91
CA ARG A 13 16.40 19.28 -5.93
C ARG A 13 17.61 18.89 -6.78
N PHE A 14 17.84 19.61 -7.87
CA PHE A 14 19.01 19.39 -8.73
C PHE A 14 20.27 20.13 -8.25
N GLY A 15 20.16 21.02 -7.28
CA GLY A 15 21.28 21.83 -6.81
C GLY A 15 21.83 22.78 -7.90
N LEU A 16 21.01 23.17 -8.87
CA LEU A 16 21.41 23.94 -10.01
C LEU A 16 20.99 25.42 -9.89
N SER A 17 21.70 26.30 -10.57
CA SER A 17 21.23 27.67 -10.82
C SER A 17 20.10 27.65 -11.86
N ILE A 18 19.28 28.71 -11.90
CA ILE A 18 18.19 28.84 -12.90
C ILE A 18 18.73 28.69 -14.34
N ASN A 19 19.89 29.27 -14.63
CA ASN A 19 20.48 29.18 -15.96
C ASN A 19 20.98 27.75 -16.27
N SER A 20 21.68 27.11 -15.31
CA SER A 20 22.14 25.74 -15.47
C SER A 20 20.97 24.77 -15.61
N PHE A 21 19.89 24.99 -14.85
CA PHE A 21 18.68 24.20 -14.95
C PHE A 21 17.99 24.34 -16.31
N ALA A 22 17.88 25.59 -16.82
CA ALA A 22 17.35 25.84 -18.16
C ALA A 22 18.10 25.03 -19.23
N HIS A 23 19.43 25.02 -19.18
CA HIS A 23 20.23 24.22 -20.09
C HIS A 23 20.01 22.71 -19.89
N ALA A 24 19.95 22.23 -18.65
CA ALA A 24 19.73 20.81 -18.34
C ALA A 24 18.41 20.28 -18.90
N ILE A 25 17.35 21.07 -18.91
CA ILE A 25 16.04 20.71 -19.50
C ILE A 25 15.93 21.04 -20.99
N GLY A 26 17.05 21.40 -21.64
CA GLY A 26 17.11 21.65 -23.08
C GLY A 26 16.48 22.96 -23.54
N LEU A 27 16.46 23.98 -22.67
CA LEU A 27 16.11 25.34 -23.06
C LEU A 27 17.39 26.10 -23.47
N GLY A 28 17.34 26.73 -24.65
CA GLY A 28 18.46 27.52 -25.12
C GLY A 28 18.69 28.82 -24.31
N ARG A 29 17.66 29.29 -23.61
CA ARG A 29 17.68 30.51 -22.79
C ARG A 29 16.79 30.33 -21.56
N SER A 30 17.16 31.01 -20.46
CA SER A 30 16.40 30.98 -19.19
C SER A 30 15.24 31.99 -19.10
N GLU A 31 15.00 32.75 -20.13
CA GLU A 31 13.96 33.82 -20.15
C GLU A 31 12.58 33.29 -19.79
N ASN A 32 12.24 32.11 -20.28
CA ASN A 32 10.96 31.45 -19.98
C ASN A 32 10.76 31.20 -18.46
N LEU A 33 11.82 30.78 -17.76
CA LEU A 33 11.80 30.57 -16.31
C LEU A 33 11.65 31.89 -15.56
N TYR A 34 12.28 32.95 -16.04
CA TYR A 34 12.16 34.28 -15.44
C TYR A 34 10.76 34.88 -15.65
N HIS A 35 10.06 34.58 -16.76
CA HIS A 35 8.67 34.96 -16.96
C HIS A 35 7.73 34.26 -15.99
N ILE A 36 7.98 32.97 -15.68
CA ILE A 36 7.25 32.25 -14.65
C ILE A 36 7.50 32.86 -13.26
N ARG A 37 8.73 33.26 -12.98
CA ARG A 37 9.11 33.96 -11.74
C ARG A 37 8.35 35.25 -11.54
N LYS A 38 8.14 36.01 -12.63
CA LYS A 38 7.36 37.28 -12.63
C LYS A 38 5.85 37.05 -12.57
N GLY A 39 5.38 35.80 -12.63
CA GLY A 39 3.96 35.47 -12.64
C GLY A 39 3.26 35.71 -14.00
N ASN A 40 4.02 36.01 -15.06
CA ASN A 40 3.46 36.27 -16.39
C ASN A 40 2.92 35.02 -17.07
N TYR A 41 3.54 33.86 -16.77
CA TYR A 41 3.20 32.54 -17.34
C TYR A 41 3.11 31.49 -16.27
N GLY A 42 2.35 30.40 -16.58
CA GLY A 42 2.38 29.14 -15.81
C GLY A 42 3.43 28.17 -16.34
N ILE A 43 3.54 27.04 -15.69
CA ILE A 43 4.34 25.91 -16.19
C ILE A 43 3.55 25.27 -17.32
N SER A 44 4.10 25.32 -18.54
CA SER A 44 3.46 24.70 -19.70
C SER A 44 3.62 23.18 -19.70
N PRO A 45 2.75 22.41 -20.37
CA PRO A 45 2.91 20.96 -20.53
C PRO A 45 4.27 20.57 -21.14
N ASP A 46 4.76 21.30 -22.15
CA ASP A 46 6.09 21.04 -22.77
C ASP A 46 7.22 21.23 -21.75
N LEU A 47 7.16 22.30 -20.94
CA LEU A 47 8.15 22.52 -19.87
C LEU A 47 8.10 21.41 -18.81
N ALA A 48 6.90 20.98 -18.42
CA ALA A 48 6.73 19.86 -17.48
C ALA A 48 7.31 18.57 -18.04
N ASP A 49 7.06 18.25 -19.30
CA ASP A 49 7.57 17.03 -19.94
C ASP A 49 9.10 17.02 -20.07
N ARG A 50 9.73 18.19 -20.30
CA ARG A 50 11.19 18.35 -20.28
C ARG A 50 11.77 18.12 -18.90
N ILE A 51 11.12 18.62 -17.85
CA ILE A 51 11.54 18.42 -16.46
C ILE A 51 11.45 16.94 -16.08
N ILE A 52 10.34 16.29 -16.42
CA ILE A 52 10.13 14.86 -16.13
C ILE A 52 11.12 13.98 -16.90
N LYS A 53 11.53 14.39 -18.11
CA LYS A 53 12.57 13.70 -18.86
C LYS A 53 13.94 13.73 -18.15
N LEU A 54 14.20 14.79 -17.38
CA LEU A 54 15.42 14.92 -16.59
C LEU A 54 15.35 14.08 -15.29
N ASP A 55 14.16 14.07 -14.65
CA ASP A 55 13.90 13.26 -13.45
C ASP A 55 12.47 12.70 -13.49
N GLY A 56 12.37 11.42 -13.80
CA GLY A 56 11.10 10.69 -13.92
C GLY A 56 10.32 10.53 -12.61
N ASP A 57 10.94 10.83 -11.45
CA ASP A 57 10.27 10.77 -10.14
C ASP A 57 9.40 12.01 -9.87
N ILE A 58 9.59 13.10 -10.61
CA ILE A 58 8.77 14.31 -10.47
C ILE A 58 7.35 14.05 -10.99
N ASP A 59 6.34 14.32 -10.16
CA ASP A 59 4.95 14.13 -10.53
C ASP A 59 4.46 15.27 -11.45
N ARG A 60 3.92 14.85 -12.60
CA ARG A 60 3.44 15.78 -13.65
C ARG A 60 2.23 16.60 -13.18
N THR A 61 1.31 15.96 -12.47
CA THR A 61 0.09 16.61 -11.98
C THR A 61 0.45 17.66 -10.94
N TRP A 62 1.32 17.32 -10.00
CA TRP A 62 1.81 18.29 -9.02
C TRP A 62 2.52 19.47 -9.71
N LEU A 63 3.37 19.21 -10.69
CA LEU A 63 4.12 20.27 -11.37
C LEU A 63 3.19 21.26 -12.08
N LEU A 64 2.13 20.77 -12.73
CA LEU A 64 1.19 21.59 -13.47
C LEU A 64 0.14 22.27 -12.58
N SER A 65 -0.43 21.56 -11.61
CA SER A 65 -1.59 22.01 -10.83
C SER A 65 -1.28 22.38 -9.38
N GLY A 66 -0.18 21.86 -8.83
CA GLY A 66 0.14 21.95 -7.40
C GLY A 66 -0.62 20.95 -6.52
N VAL A 67 -1.40 20.04 -7.11
CA VAL A 67 -2.16 19.01 -6.39
C VAL A 67 -1.30 17.75 -6.22
N GLY A 68 -1.28 17.18 -5.01
CA GLY A 68 -0.49 16.00 -4.69
C GLY A 68 0.91 16.33 -4.19
N ASN A 69 1.81 15.35 -4.28
CA ASN A 69 3.21 15.46 -3.87
C ASN A 69 4.11 15.74 -5.06
N MET A 70 5.23 16.44 -4.80
CA MET A 70 6.23 16.76 -5.81
C MET A 70 6.83 15.53 -6.48
N LEU A 71 7.09 14.49 -5.69
CA LEU A 71 7.73 13.27 -6.16
C LEU A 71 6.72 12.12 -6.16
N ARG A 72 6.76 11.29 -7.19
CA ARG A 72 5.96 10.06 -7.27
C ARG A 72 6.30 9.10 -6.14
N SER A 73 7.58 9.01 -5.78
CA SER A 73 8.04 8.26 -4.62
C SER A 73 7.49 8.78 -3.28
N GLN A 74 7.15 10.09 -3.18
CA GLN A 74 6.50 10.68 -2.02
C GLN A 74 4.96 10.52 -2.04
N THR A 75 4.37 10.36 -3.23
CA THR A 75 2.93 10.06 -3.37
C THR A 75 2.65 8.64 -2.90
N ALA A 76 3.65 7.86 -2.88
CA ALA A 76 3.71 6.53 -2.42
C ALA A 76 4.18 6.49 -0.94
N SER A 77 3.39 7.03 -0.01
CA SER A 77 3.44 6.57 1.37
C SER A 77 2.85 5.15 1.41
N GLY A 78 3.57 4.20 0.87
CA GLY A 78 3.27 2.80 0.88
C GLY A 78 4.47 2.06 1.46
N GLU A 79 4.23 0.89 1.96
CA GLU A 79 5.25 0.01 2.46
C GLU A 79 5.62 -1.01 1.38
N SER A 80 6.90 -1.38 1.32
CA SER A 80 7.34 -2.53 0.55
C SER A 80 7.13 -3.75 1.43
N LEU A 81 6.10 -4.53 1.15
CA LEU A 81 5.71 -5.67 1.95
C LEU A 81 6.23 -6.98 1.35
N PRO A 82 6.75 -7.90 2.15
CA PRO A 82 7.11 -9.23 1.69
C PRO A 82 5.85 -9.96 1.20
N PHE A 83 5.95 -10.60 0.05
CA PHE A 83 4.86 -11.33 -0.59
C PHE A 83 5.20 -12.79 -0.77
N TYR A 84 4.29 -13.65 -0.34
CA TYR A 84 4.38 -15.10 -0.40
C TYR A 84 3.27 -15.65 -1.29
N LYS A 85 3.65 -16.41 -2.32
CA LYS A 85 2.75 -16.91 -3.40
C LYS A 85 2.16 -18.28 -3.11
N GLU A 86 2.76 -19.03 -2.20
CA GLU A 86 2.23 -20.32 -1.77
C GLU A 86 0.99 -20.15 -0.90
N GLU A 87 0.32 -21.26 -0.56
CA GLU A 87 -0.87 -21.24 0.29
C GLU A 87 -0.55 -20.65 1.67
N MET A 88 -1.44 -19.79 2.13
CA MET A 88 -1.35 -19.10 3.41
C MET A 88 -1.03 -20.05 4.60
N GLU A 89 -1.67 -21.23 4.62
CA GLU A 89 -1.51 -22.20 5.70
C GLU A 89 -0.05 -22.70 5.76
N ASP A 90 0.57 -22.98 4.60
CA ASP A 90 1.94 -23.49 4.52
C ASP A 90 2.96 -22.38 4.89
N ILE A 91 2.70 -21.15 4.47
CA ILE A 91 3.59 -20.01 4.75
C ILE A 91 3.57 -19.64 6.22
N LEU A 92 2.38 -19.45 6.80
CA LEU A 92 2.24 -18.94 8.16
C LEU A 92 2.63 -19.97 9.24
N GLN A 93 2.74 -21.24 8.88
CA GLN A 93 3.20 -22.28 9.79
C GLN A 93 4.68 -22.10 10.17
N ASP A 94 5.52 -21.65 9.22
CA ASP A 94 6.95 -21.50 9.36
C ASP A 94 7.48 -20.13 8.87
N ILE A 95 6.68 -19.08 9.01
CA ILE A 95 6.93 -17.75 8.42
C ILE A 95 8.31 -17.19 8.80
N GLU A 96 8.81 -17.47 10.00
CA GLU A 96 10.10 -16.98 10.49
C GLU A 96 11.30 -17.60 9.75
N CYS A 97 11.09 -18.76 9.11
CA CYS A 97 12.11 -19.50 8.35
C CYS A 97 11.95 -19.35 6.83
N ARG A 98 10.96 -18.58 6.37
CA ARG A 98 10.64 -18.45 4.95
C ARG A 98 11.19 -17.17 4.37
N GLU A 99 11.83 -17.28 3.21
CA GLU A 99 12.17 -16.14 2.37
C GLU A 99 10.95 -15.75 1.54
N PRO A 100 10.62 -14.45 1.40
CA PRO A 100 9.53 -14.01 0.54
C PRO A 100 9.84 -14.26 -0.93
N ASP A 101 8.82 -14.63 -1.71
CA ASP A 101 8.94 -14.78 -3.17
C ASP A 101 9.17 -13.46 -3.88
N ASP A 102 8.65 -12.37 -3.30
CA ASP A 102 8.73 -11.04 -3.89
C ASP A 102 8.50 -9.97 -2.81
N HIS A 103 8.67 -8.71 -3.18
CA HIS A 103 8.30 -7.56 -2.36
C HIS A 103 7.37 -6.66 -3.17
N LEU A 104 6.14 -6.49 -2.68
CA LEU A 104 5.16 -5.64 -3.35
C LEU A 104 5.09 -4.28 -2.68
N TYR A 105 5.24 -3.26 -3.51
CA TYR A 105 5.02 -1.90 -3.09
C TYR A 105 3.52 -1.59 -3.13
N VAL A 106 2.93 -1.32 -1.97
CA VAL A 106 1.49 -1.05 -1.85
C VAL A 106 1.28 0.41 -1.43
N PRO A 107 0.89 1.29 -2.38
CA PRO A 107 0.68 2.69 -2.08
C PRO A 107 -0.50 2.85 -1.12
N TYR A 108 -0.39 3.83 -0.22
CA TYR A 108 -1.42 4.20 0.77
C TYR A 108 -1.79 3.13 1.80
N MET A 109 -1.11 1.99 1.80
CA MET A 109 -1.30 0.99 2.84
C MET A 109 -0.26 1.18 3.95
N THR A 110 -0.72 1.27 5.18
CA THR A 110 0.14 1.41 6.35
C THR A 110 -0.27 0.40 7.41
N GLY A 111 0.72 -0.14 8.12
CA GLY A 111 0.51 -1.03 9.25
C GLY A 111 0.22 -2.49 8.89
N CYS A 112 0.41 -2.90 7.64
CA CYS A 112 0.51 -4.30 7.25
C CYS A 112 1.98 -4.75 7.32
N GLU A 113 2.21 -5.99 7.65
CA GLU A 113 3.56 -6.53 7.82
C GLU A 113 3.96 -7.48 6.69
N LEU A 114 2.97 -8.15 6.09
CA LEU A 114 3.21 -9.09 4.99
C LEU A 114 1.96 -9.31 4.14
N ILE A 115 2.17 -9.89 2.96
CA ILE A 115 1.11 -10.32 2.04
C ILE A 115 1.25 -11.82 1.81
N VAL A 116 0.17 -12.56 2.02
CA VAL A 116 0.11 -14.00 1.74
C VAL A 116 -1.04 -14.30 0.78
N ARG A 117 -0.85 -15.30 -0.05
CA ARG A 117 -1.90 -15.77 -0.96
C ARG A 117 -2.72 -16.87 -0.28
N SER A 118 -4.01 -16.83 -0.46
CA SER A 118 -4.93 -17.85 0.02
C SER A 118 -5.81 -18.35 -1.11
N PHE A 119 -5.87 -19.66 -1.26
CA PHE A 119 -6.78 -20.36 -2.17
C PHE A 119 -7.96 -20.96 -1.43
N THR A 120 -8.12 -20.65 -0.14
CA THR A 120 -9.19 -21.22 0.70
C THR A 120 -10.57 -20.74 0.28
N ARG A 121 -11.45 -21.70 -0.01
CA ARG A 121 -12.83 -21.46 -0.46
C ARG A 121 -13.78 -20.85 0.58
N PRO A 122 -13.63 -21.12 1.89
CA PRO A 122 -14.58 -20.62 2.89
C PRO A 122 -14.75 -19.11 2.93
N MET A 123 -13.69 -18.37 2.60
CA MET A 123 -13.71 -16.91 2.62
C MET A 123 -13.70 -16.27 1.23
N SER A 124 -13.64 -17.09 0.17
CA SER A 124 -13.67 -16.63 -1.21
C SER A 124 -15.09 -16.62 -1.76
N ASP A 125 -15.37 -15.75 -2.71
CA ASP A 125 -16.55 -15.86 -3.55
C ASP A 125 -16.39 -17.07 -4.48
N PRO A 126 -17.49 -17.70 -4.95
CA PRO A 126 -17.43 -18.91 -5.78
C PRO A 126 -16.60 -18.78 -7.06
N VAL A 127 -16.41 -17.56 -7.53
CA VAL A 127 -15.66 -17.23 -8.78
C VAL A 127 -14.20 -16.90 -8.52
N THR A 128 -13.82 -16.58 -7.27
CA THR A 128 -12.45 -16.14 -6.93
C THR A 128 -11.56 -17.36 -6.71
N VAL A 129 -10.49 -17.46 -7.47
CA VAL A 129 -9.52 -18.58 -7.39
C VAL A 129 -8.51 -18.37 -6.28
N ALA A 130 -8.11 -17.13 -6.02
CA ALA A 130 -7.14 -16.77 -4.98
C ALA A 130 -7.42 -15.37 -4.42
N ASN A 131 -7.02 -15.16 -3.16
CA ASN A 131 -7.05 -13.85 -2.52
C ASN A 131 -5.65 -13.52 -2.00
N ASP A 132 -5.20 -12.30 -2.20
CA ASP A 132 -4.00 -11.79 -1.55
C ASP A 132 -4.41 -11.07 -0.26
N LEU A 133 -3.97 -11.60 0.88
CA LEU A 133 -4.30 -11.13 2.21
C LEU A 133 -3.18 -10.22 2.73
N PHE A 134 -3.53 -9.01 3.07
CA PHE A 134 -2.65 -8.04 3.71
C PHE A 134 -2.79 -8.21 5.22
N LEU A 135 -1.76 -8.75 5.85
CA LEU A 135 -1.81 -9.16 7.24
C LEU A 135 -1.00 -8.24 8.14
N LYS A 136 -1.53 -8.07 9.33
CA LYS A 136 -0.86 -7.46 10.47
C LYS A 136 -1.01 -8.39 11.67
N ARG A 137 0.08 -8.63 12.39
CA ARG A 137 0.03 -9.39 13.64
C ARG A 137 -0.69 -8.57 14.73
N LEU A 138 -1.59 -9.19 15.45
CA LEU A 138 -2.15 -8.62 16.65
C LEU A 138 -1.22 -8.87 17.84
N SER A 139 -1.09 -7.86 18.70
CA SER A 139 -0.26 -7.95 19.89
C SER A 139 -0.94 -8.70 21.02
N SER A 140 -2.27 -8.69 21.05
CA SER A 140 -3.09 -9.35 22.06
C SER A 140 -4.39 -9.86 21.47
N ILE A 141 -4.88 -10.95 22.05
CA ILE A 141 -6.22 -11.49 21.74
C ILE A 141 -7.33 -10.50 22.16
N GLU A 142 -7.05 -9.60 23.09
CA GLU A 142 -7.97 -8.56 23.53
C GLU A 142 -8.20 -7.49 22.45
N ASP A 143 -7.28 -7.37 21.48
CA ASP A 143 -7.39 -6.46 20.34
C ASP A 143 -8.35 -6.97 19.25
N VAL A 144 -8.89 -8.18 19.42
CA VAL A 144 -9.81 -8.77 18.47
C VAL A 144 -11.16 -8.04 18.51
N VAL A 145 -11.59 -7.56 17.35
CA VAL A 145 -12.87 -6.89 17.17
C VAL A 145 -13.84 -7.82 16.43
N GLN A 146 -14.98 -8.09 17.04
CA GLN A 146 -16.00 -8.95 16.38
C GLN A 146 -16.48 -8.33 15.06
N GLY A 147 -16.70 -9.20 14.09
CA GLY A 147 -17.14 -8.80 12.75
C GLY A 147 -16.03 -8.62 11.75
N ASN A 148 -14.80 -8.48 12.21
CA ASN A 148 -13.62 -8.45 11.36
C ASN A 148 -13.17 -9.88 10.99
N GLU A 149 -12.34 -9.94 9.97
CA GLU A 149 -11.76 -11.16 9.44
C GLU A 149 -10.33 -11.31 9.97
N TYR A 150 -9.99 -12.53 10.37
CA TYR A 150 -8.70 -12.86 10.95
C TYR A 150 -8.18 -14.16 10.39
N VAL A 151 -6.87 -14.25 10.29
CA VAL A 151 -6.16 -15.51 10.14
C VAL A 151 -5.81 -15.97 11.54
N LEU A 152 -6.21 -17.20 11.90
CA LEU A 152 -6.18 -17.74 13.23
C LEU A 152 -5.39 -19.05 13.23
N HIS A 153 -4.52 -19.21 14.19
CA HIS A 153 -3.84 -20.48 14.45
C HIS A 153 -4.56 -21.23 15.58
N ILE A 154 -5.18 -22.37 15.27
CA ILE A 154 -5.97 -23.18 16.19
C ILE A 154 -5.48 -24.62 16.13
N GLY A 155 -4.80 -25.07 17.20
CA GLY A 155 -4.08 -26.35 17.19
C GLY A 155 -3.05 -26.39 16.08
N ASP A 156 -3.16 -27.33 15.15
CA ASP A 156 -2.26 -27.49 14.00
C ASP A 156 -2.81 -26.84 12.71
N ARG A 157 -3.88 -26.07 12.81
CA ARG A 157 -4.57 -25.51 11.66
C ARG A 157 -4.49 -23.98 11.64
N ILE A 158 -4.22 -23.45 10.48
CA ILE A 158 -4.32 -22.02 10.21
C ILE A 158 -5.55 -21.80 9.34
N ILE A 159 -6.45 -20.95 9.78
CA ILE A 159 -7.72 -20.70 9.08
C ILE A 159 -8.02 -19.21 8.98
N TRP A 160 -8.57 -18.81 7.87
CA TRP A 160 -9.08 -17.45 7.66
C TRP A 160 -10.59 -17.45 7.84
N ARG A 161 -11.08 -16.66 8.84
CA ARG A 161 -12.50 -16.57 9.20
C ARG A 161 -12.85 -15.20 9.78
N ARG A 162 -14.16 -14.90 9.75
CA ARG A 162 -14.73 -13.78 10.49
C ARG A 162 -15.10 -14.21 11.90
N ILE A 163 -14.71 -13.44 12.90
CA ILE A 163 -15.02 -13.72 14.31
C ILE A 163 -16.36 -13.08 14.69
N ARG A 164 -17.20 -13.86 15.39
CA ARG A 164 -18.38 -13.41 16.10
C ARG A 164 -18.33 -13.93 17.53
N TYR A 165 -18.65 -13.07 18.48
CA TYR A 165 -18.75 -13.48 19.88
C TYR A 165 -20.06 -14.26 20.11
N VAL A 166 -20.02 -15.23 20.99
CA VAL A 166 -21.21 -15.97 21.41
C VAL A 166 -21.85 -15.21 22.57
N LYS A 167 -23.17 -14.99 22.48
CA LYS A 167 -23.91 -14.30 23.53
C LYS A 167 -23.80 -15.11 24.84
N ASP A 168 -23.54 -14.44 25.94
CA ASP A 168 -23.41 -14.99 27.29
C ASP A 168 -22.21 -15.95 27.50
N GLU A 169 -21.36 -16.15 26.47
CA GLU A 169 -20.15 -16.99 26.53
C GLU A 169 -18.96 -16.22 25.92
N PRO A 170 -18.36 -15.24 26.63
CA PRO A 170 -17.32 -14.36 26.07
C PRO A 170 -16.03 -15.11 25.68
N GLN A 171 -15.78 -16.29 26.25
CA GLN A 171 -14.63 -17.15 25.92
C GLN A 171 -14.83 -17.95 24.64
N LYS A 172 -16.07 -18.01 24.11
CA LYS A 172 -16.36 -18.76 22.88
C LYS A 172 -16.54 -17.83 21.71
N TRP A 173 -15.84 -18.17 20.65
CA TRP A 173 -15.96 -17.49 19.37
C TRP A 173 -16.62 -18.37 18.34
N ARG A 174 -17.46 -17.76 17.55
CA ARG A 174 -18.02 -18.35 16.34
C ARG A 174 -17.23 -17.83 15.14
N LEU A 175 -16.57 -18.75 14.46
CA LEU A 175 -15.79 -18.49 13.27
C LEU A 175 -16.66 -18.71 12.04
N VAL A 176 -16.99 -17.61 11.38
CA VAL A 176 -17.97 -17.58 10.29
C VAL A 176 -17.27 -17.55 8.95
N ALA A 177 -17.65 -18.44 8.04
CA ALA A 177 -17.24 -18.41 6.65
C ALA A 177 -18.05 -17.35 5.86
N ARG A 178 -17.48 -16.83 4.79
CA ARG A 178 -18.20 -16.00 3.83
C ARG A 178 -19.16 -16.88 2.98
N ASN A 179 -18.64 -18.00 2.51
CA ASN A 179 -19.44 -19.06 1.88
C ASN A 179 -20.02 -20.01 2.96
N ARG A 180 -21.19 -19.68 3.45
CA ARG A 180 -21.85 -20.40 4.55
C ARG A 180 -22.63 -21.63 4.09
N GLU A 181 -22.92 -21.75 2.79
CA GLU A 181 -23.66 -22.89 2.23
C GLU A 181 -22.81 -24.16 2.30
N ASP A 182 -21.52 -24.05 1.93
CA ASP A 182 -20.61 -25.19 1.91
C ASP A 182 -19.78 -25.32 3.20
N PHE A 183 -19.64 -24.24 3.95
CA PHE A 183 -18.75 -24.18 5.11
C PHE A 183 -19.50 -23.73 6.37
N PRO A 184 -19.82 -24.64 7.28
CA PRO A 184 -20.52 -24.29 8.51
C PRO A 184 -19.66 -23.43 9.43
N ASP A 185 -20.33 -22.73 10.34
CA ASP A 185 -19.69 -22.01 11.42
C ASP A 185 -18.95 -22.98 12.36
N ILE A 186 -17.78 -22.56 12.83
CA ILE A 186 -16.96 -23.32 13.78
C ILE A 186 -17.02 -22.62 15.13
N LEU A 187 -17.29 -23.36 16.20
CA LEU A 187 -17.18 -22.85 17.57
C LEU A 187 -15.82 -23.24 18.15
N VAL A 188 -15.12 -22.25 18.70
CA VAL A 188 -13.80 -22.46 19.34
C VAL A 188 -13.77 -21.74 20.68
N ASP A 189 -12.91 -22.20 21.58
CA ASP A 189 -12.55 -21.43 22.79
C ASP A 189 -11.48 -20.39 22.38
N ALA A 190 -11.64 -19.16 22.86
CA ALA A 190 -10.69 -18.08 22.56
C ALA A 190 -9.27 -18.40 23.08
N ASN A 191 -9.16 -19.21 24.15
CA ASN A 191 -7.88 -19.64 24.70
C ASN A 191 -7.12 -20.65 23.82
N ASP A 192 -7.82 -21.32 22.89
CA ASP A 192 -7.21 -22.26 21.95
C ASP A 192 -6.63 -21.56 20.71
N VAL A 193 -6.83 -20.26 20.59
CA VAL A 193 -6.37 -19.44 19.46
C VAL A 193 -5.02 -18.82 19.82
N LYS A 194 -4.09 -18.90 18.86
CA LYS A 194 -2.77 -18.28 18.94
C LYS A 194 -2.61 -17.25 17.84
#